data_5cb47dd8f3ad35cbd58ac2835eed070a
#
_entry.id   5cb47dd8f3ad35cbd58ac2835eed070a
#
_cell.length_a   1.000
_cell.length_b   1.000
_cell.length_c   1.000
_cell.angle_alpha   90.00
_cell.angle_beta   90.00
_cell.angle_gamma   90.00
#
_symmetry.space_group_name_H-M   'P 1'
#
loop_
_entity.id
_entity.type
_entity.pdbx_description
1 polymer ?
#
loop_
_entity_poly.entity_id
_entity_poly.type
_entity_poly.pdbx_seq_one_letter_code
_entity_poly.pdbx_strand_id
1 'polypeptide(L)'
;MLIFSAYLRSIFGELMVKMKAMKKSKYTWLLDAGHGGMIDGEYQTAGKRSPAFEFGQYFEGVGNRIIVKNMLAQCKALGIDAIDIIDSDDDISLKERVKRANNLHAQKKNCIYVSIHSDAFSSPQANGYSIYTSVGNTASDAVAEAFLDTMKEYFPDHTLRHDNSDGDEDKEAHFYVLKYTSCPAILIENFFYTNPRECELLLDNAFQDRIASCHMDSIKRMER
;
A
#
# COMPACT_ATOMS: atom_id res chain seq x y z
N MET A 1 -20.29 -44.38 16.51
CA MET A 1 -19.42 -44.19 15.30
C MET A 1 -20.11 -43.46 14.14
N LEU A 2 -21.40 -43.60 13.92
CA LEU A 2 -22.15 -42.97 12.81
C LEU A 2 -22.38 -41.45 12.97
N ILE A 3 -22.55 -40.93 14.18
CA ILE A 3 -22.83 -39.50 14.44
C ILE A 3 -21.58 -38.62 14.18
N PHE A 4 -20.38 -39.12 14.48
CA PHE A 4 -19.11 -38.41 14.26
C PHE A 4 -18.80 -38.25 12.76
N SER A 5 -19.18 -39.22 11.92
CA SER A 5 -19.03 -39.19 10.47
C SER A 5 -19.95 -38.15 9.81
N ALA A 6 -21.19 -37.99 10.32
CA ALA A 6 -22.14 -37.00 9.79
C ALA A 6 -21.70 -35.55 10.12
N TYR A 7 -21.21 -35.33 11.33
CA TYR A 7 -20.71 -34.02 11.77
C TYR A 7 -19.48 -33.56 10.96
N LEU A 8 -18.52 -34.46 10.73
CA LEU A 8 -17.36 -34.19 9.86
C LEU A 8 -17.75 -33.89 8.42
N ARG A 9 -18.76 -34.61 7.86
CA ARG A 9 -19.25 -34.33 6.52
C ARG A 9 -19.96 -32.97 6.41
N SER A 10 -20.68 -32.55 7.46
CA SER A 10 -21.31 -31.23 7.52
C SER A 10 -20.27 -30.11 7.53
N ILE A 11 -19.25 -30.23 8.40
CA ILE A 11 -18.16 -29.23 8.45
C ILE A 11 -17.36 -29.18 7.15
N PHE A 12 -17.04 -30.32 6.56
CA PHE A 12 -16.37 -30.40 5.24
C PHE A 12 -17.25 -29.84 4.14
N GLY A 13 -18.57 -30.10 4.16
CA GLY A 13 -19.53 -29.54 3.23
C GLY A 13 -19.63 -28.02 3.32
N GLU A 14 -19.73 -27.48 4.53
CA GLU A 14 -19.74 -26.01 4.75
C GLU A 14 -18.40 -25.36 4.38
N LEU A 15 -17.26 -26.00 4.68
CA LEU A 15 -15.93 -25.53 4.27
C LEU A 15 -15.78 -25.54 2.75
N MET A 16 -16.23 -26.59 2.09
CA MET A 16 -16.21 -26.70 0.63
C MET A 16 -17.18 -25.73 -0.05
N VAL A 17 -18.32 -25.42 0.56
CA VAL A 17 -19.26 -24.38 0.07
C VAL A 17 -18.64 -22.99 0.26
N LYS A 18 -17.99 -22.71 1.39
CA LYS A 18 -17.23 -21.46 1.58
C LYS A 18 -16.05 -21.33 0.62
N MET A 19 -15.31 -22.42 0.37
CA MET A 19 -14.21 -22.41 -0.63
C MET A 19 -14.73 -22.22 -2.07
N LYS A 20 -15.93 -22.72 -2.40
CA LYS A 20 -16.53 -22.60 -3.74
C LYS A 20 -17.11 -21.22 -4.03
N ALA A 21 -17.26 -20.36 -3.00
CA ALA A 21 -17.81 -19.02 -3.08
C ALA A 21 -16.74 -17.90 -3.05
N MET A 22 -15.44 -18.21 -3.03
CA MET A 22 -14.43 -17.16 -3.16
C MET A 22 -14.50 -16.61 -4.59
N LYS A 23 -15.07 -15.42 -4.72
CA LYS A 23 -15.08 -14.66 -5.97
C LYS A 23 -13.64 -14.52 -6.43
N LYS A 24 -13.34 -14.85 -7.69
CA LYS A 24 -12.01 -14.63 -8.26
C LYS A 24 -11.69 -13.14 -8.15
N SER A 25 -10.51 -12.82 -7.67
CA SER A 25 -10.03 -11.43 -7.60
C SER A 25 -10.15 -10.77 -8.98
N LYS A 26 -10.70 -9.56 -8.99
CA LYS A 26 -10.90 -8.76 -10.21
C LYS A 26 -9.56 -8.23 -10.74
N TYR A 27 -8.65 -7.92 -9.82
CA TYR A 27 -7.32 -7.40 -10.12
C TYR A 27 -6.24 -8.27 -9.48
N THR A 28 -5.00 -8.14 -9.99
CA THR A 28 -3.78 -8.53 -9.26
C THR A 28 -3.14 -7.26 -8.72
N TRP A 29 -3.09 -7.11 -7.40
CA TRP A 29 -2.52 -5.94 -6.74
C TRP A 29 -1.01 -6.11 -6.58
N LEU A 30 -0.24 -5.23 -7.21
CA LEU A 30 1.22 -5.21 -7.12
C LEU A 30 1.61 -4.20 -6.03
N LEU A 31 1.96 -4.72 -4.85
CA LEU A 31 2.28 -3.89 -3.70
C LEU A 31 3.79 -3.64 -3.67
N ASP A 32 4.17 -2.39 -3.62
CA ASP A 32 5.55 -1.91 -3.60
C ASP A 32 5.85 -1.17 -2.29
N ALA A 33 6.69 -1.73 -1.45
CA ALA A 33 7.23 -1.01 -0.29
C ALA A 33 8.38 -0.11 -0.75
N GLY A 34 8.18 1.20 -0.71
CA GLY A 34 9.20 2.19 -1.07
C GLY A 34 10.49 2.02 -0.25
N HIS A 35 11.63 2.28 -0.90
CA HIS A 35 12.97 2.21 -0.30
C HIS A 35 13.43 0.81 0.12
N GLY A 36 14.58 0.73 0.81
CA GLY A 36 15.12 -0.50 1.39
C GLY A 36 14.73 -0.67 2.86
N GLY A 37 14.86 -1.87 3.38
CA GLY A 37 14.60 -2.23 4.77
C GLY A 37 15.85 -2.15 5.64
N MET A 38 15.93 -3.07 6.60
CA MET A 38 17.06 -3.21 7.54
C MET A 38 17.73 -4.56 7.31
N ILE A 39 19.03 -4.57 7.00
CA ILE A 39 19.85 -5.78 6.85
C ILE A 39 20.97 -5.71 7.87
N ASP A 40 21.10 -6.72 8.73
CA ASP A 40 22.11 -6.82 9.77
C ASP A 40 22.26 -5.57 10.66
N GLY A 41 21.13 -4.88 10.91
CA GLY A 41 21.08 -3.63 11.70
C GLY A 41 21.43 -2.37 10.91
N GLU A 42 21.72 -2.49 9.61
CA GLU A 42 22.01 -1.35 8.73
C GLU A 42 20.83 -1.01 7.83
N TYR A 43 20.41 0.26 7.84
CA TYR A 43 19.35 0.75 6.97
C TYR A 43 19.83 0.93 5.54
N GLN A 44 19.12 0.34 4.58
CA GLN A 44 19.58 0.21 3.20
C GLN A 44 19.41 1.47 2.34
N THR A 45 18.59 2.45 2.75
CA THR A 45 18.38 3.68 1.97
C THR A 45 18.88 4.91 2.73
N ALA A 46 19.98 5.48 2.31
CA ALA A 46 20.53 6.69 2.94
C ALA A 46 19.51 7.85 2.91
N GLY A 47 19.35 8.56 4.05
CA GLY A 47 18.57 9.78 4.14
C GLY A 47 17.04 9.62 4.20
N LYS A 48 16.49 8.42 4.00
CA LYS A 48 15.05 8.15 4.04
C LYS A 48 14.60 7.73 5.45
N ARG A 49 14.82 8.63 6.40
CA ARG A 49 14.52 8.42 7.82
C ARG A 49 14.22 9.76 8.50
N SER A 50 13.48 9.71 9.60
CA SER A 50 13.20 10.90 10.41
C SER A 50 14.46 11.44 11.09
N PRO A 51 14.42 12.67 11.60
CA PRO A 51 15.33 13.08 12.69
C PRO A 51 15.29 12.04 13.83
N ALA A 52 16.35 11.96 14.61
CA ALA A 52 16.35 11.18 15.84
C ALA A 52 15.58 11.98 16.90
N PHE A 53 14.32 11.61 17.13
CA PHE A 53 13.49 12.16 18.19
C PHE A 53 13.72 11.42 19.51
N GLU A 54 13.33 12.00 20.65
CA GLU A 54 13.43 11.33 21.96
C GLU A 54 12.63 10.03 22.03
N PHE A 55 11.51 9.95 21.31
CA PHE A 55 10.65 8.76 21.22
C PHE A 55 11.11 7.73 20.17
N GLY A 56 12.16 8.01 19.39
CA GLY A 56 12.73 7.09 18.40
C GLY A 56 13.02 7.71 17.05
N GLN A 57 13.39 6.86 16.10
CA GLN A 57 13.67 7.25 14.72
C GLN A 57 12.90 6.35 13.77
N TYR A 58 12.14 6.94 12.85
CA TYR A 58 11.41 6.24 11.81
C TYR A 58 12.31 6.05 10.58
N PHE A 59 12.37 4.82 10.08
CA PHE A 59 13.02 4.45 8.83
C PHE A 59 11.93 4.16 7.80
N GLU A 60 11.81 5.00 6.78
CA GLU A 60 10.71 5.01 5.83
C GLU A 60 10.49 3.61 5.20
N GLY A 61 11.54 3.01 4.67
CA GLY A 61 11.41 1.72 4.01
C GLY A 61 11.09 0.55 4.96
N VAL A 62 11.40 0.67 6.26
CA VAL A 62 10.98 -0.31 7.27
C VAL A 62 9.48 -0.19 7.55
N GLY A 63 9.00 1.03 7.77
CA GLY A 63 7.57 1.28 7.99
C GLY A 63 6.72 0.88 6.77
N ASN A 64 7.16 1.22 5.57
CA ASN A 64 6.48 0.84 4.33
C ASN A 64 6.33 -0.68 4.20
N ARG A 65 7.37 -1.45 4.56
CA ARG A 65 7.31 -2.94 4.56
C ARG A 65 6.33 -3.49 5.57
N ILE A 66 6.23 -2.89 6.75
CA ILE A 66 5.24 -3.31 7.76
C ILE A 66 3.83 -3.12 7.22
N ILE A 67 3.53 -1.96 6.63
CA ILE A 67 2.22 -1.67 6.03
C ILE A 67 1.92 -2.66 4.90
N VAL A 68 2.84 -2.84 3.94
CA VAL A 68 2.66 -3.78 2.82
C VAL A 68 2.47 -5.23 3.30
N LYS A 69 3.24 -5.69 4.29
CA LYS A 69 3.10 -7.02 4.88
C LYS A 69 1.70 -7.23 5.50
N ASN A 70 1.19 -6.21 6.20
CA ASN A 70 -0.14 -6.27 6.81
C ASN A 70 -1.24 -6.24 5.74
N MET A 71 -1.06 -5.49 4.64
CA MET A 71 -1.97 -5.53 3.48
C MET A 71 -1.97 -6.92 2.82
N LEU A 72 -0.81 -7.52 2.58
CA LEU A 72 -0.68 -8.85 1.99
C LEU A 72 -1.34 -9.95 2.84
N ALA A 73 -1.17 -9.87 4.17
CA ALA A 73 -1.83 -10.79 5.09
C ALA A 73 -3.36 -10.69 4.99
N GLN A 74 -3.91 -9.47 4.90
CA GLN A 74 -5.35 -9.25 4.73
C GLN A 74 -5.83 -9.69 3.34
N CYS A 75 -5.08 -9.40 2.26
CA CYS A 75 -5.38 -9.90 0.91
C CYS A 75 -5.49 -11.42 0.90
N LYS A 76 -4.51 -12.11 1.48
CA LYS A 76 -4.50 -13.58 1.60
C LYS A 76 -5.72 -14.10 2.35
N ALA A 77 -6.10 -13.47 3.46
CA ALA A 77 -7.26 -13.86 4.26
C ALA A 77 -8.59 -13.69 3.50
N LEU A 78 -8.66 -12.72 2.60
CA LEU A 78 -9.84 -12.39 1.80
C LEU A 78 -9.86 -13.06 0.42
N GLY A 79 -8.78 -13.77 0.03
CA GLY A 79 -8.65 -14.37 -1.30
C GLY A 79 -8.48 -13.35 -2.42
N ILE A 80 -7.94 -12.18 -2.11
CA ILE A 80 -7.58 -11.14 -3.07
C ILE A 80 -6.18 -11.44 -3.62
N ASP A 81 -6.01 -11.42 -4.94
CA ASP A 81 -4.72 -11.67 -5.60
C ASP A 81 -3.79 -10.45 -5.42
N ALA A 82 -2.78 -10.59 -4.59
CA ALA A 82 -1.80 -9.55 -4.32
C ALA A 82 -0.38 -10.12 -4.28
N ILE A 83 0.58 -9.36 -4.78
CA ILE A 83 1.99 -9.75 -4.90
C ILE A 83 2.86 -8.63 -4.32
N ASP A 84 3.74 -8.99 -3.39
CA ASP A 84 4.88 -8.14 -3.01
C ASP A 84 5.90 -8.15 -4.14
N ILE A 85 6.11 -7.01 -4.78
CA ILE A 85 7.06 -6.93 -5.88
C ILE A 85 8.50 -6.72 -5.40
N ILE A 86 8.69 -6.42 -4.12
CA ILE A 86 10.02 -6.21 -3.53
C ILE A 86 10.56 -7.49 -2.89
N ASP A 87 9.77 -8.13 -2.01
CA ASP A 87 10.07 -9.41 -1.34
C ASP A 87 11.52 -9.51 -0.82
N SER A 88 12.07 -8.38 -0.36
CA SER A 88 13.42 -8.30 0.26
C SER A 88 13.57 -7.01 1.07
N ASP A 89 14.63 -6.94 1.89
CA ASP A 89 15.04 -5.72 2.58
C ASP A 89 16.04 -4.88 1.77
N ASP A 90 16.46 -5.34 0.59
CA ASP A 90 17.34 -4.56 -0.30
C ASP A 90 16.66 -3.28 -0.80
N ASP A 91 17.46 -2.26 -1.08
CA ASP A 91 16.97 -1.06 -1.78
C ASP A 91 16.92 -1.31 -3.30
N ILE A 92 15.81 -1.90 -3.73
CA ILE A 92 15.59 -2.24 -5.14
C ILE A 92 15.45 -0.97 -5.96
N SER A 93 16.23 -0.87 -7.05
CA SER A 93 16.21 0.30 -7.94
C SER A 93 14.84 0.53 -8.58
N LEU A 94 14.48 1.80 -8.84
CA LEU A 94 13.21 2.16 -9.48
C LEU A 94 13.03 1.45 -10.82
N LYS A 95 14.11 1.26 -11.58
CA LYS A 95 14.10 0.54 -12.86
C LYS A 95 13.73 -0.93 -12.69
N GLU A 96 14.27 -1.58 -11.67
CA GLU A 96 13.96 -2.99 -11.39
C GLU A 96 12.53 -3.15 -10.85
N ARG A 97 12.03 -2.23 -9.99
CA ARG A 97 10.63 -2.20 -9.53
C ARG A 97 9.67 -2.16 -10.72
N VAL A 98 9.86 -1.23 -11.64
CA VAL A 98 9.07 -1.10 -12.87
C VAL A 98 9.15 -2.35 -13.74
N LYS A 99 10.34 -2.91 -13.92
CA LYS A 99 10.54 -4.14 -14.71
C LYS A 99 9.75 -5.31 -14.12
N ARG A 100 9.78 -5.50 -12.79
CA ARG A 100 9.02 -6.55 -12.10
C ARG A 100 7.51 -6.35 -12.29
N ALA A 101 7.01 -5.12 -12.05
CA ALA A 101 5.61 -4.77 -12.25
C ALA A 101 5.14 -5.03 -13.68
N ASN A 102 5.90 -4.58 -14.69
CA ASN A 102 5.55 -4.74 -16.09
C ASN A 102 5.57 -6.21 -16.54
N ASN A 103 6.52 -7.00 -16.04
CA ASN A 103 6.57 -8.44 -16.31
C ASN A 103 5.34 -9.16 -15.73
N LEU A 104 4.94 -8.81 -14.51
CA LEU A 104 3.73 -9.36 -13.88
C LEU A 104 2.47 -8.93 -14.63
N HIS A 105 2.38 -7.66 -15.03
CA HIS A 105 1.25 -7.16 -15.81
C HIS A 105 1.13 -7.85 -17.17
N ALA A 106 2.24 -8.09 -17.86
CA ALA A 106 2.23 -8.82 -19.13
C ALA A 106 1.68 -10.25 -18.99
N GLN A 107 1.91 -10.90 -17.85
CA GLN A 107 1.44 -12.26 -17.54
C GLN A 107 -0.01 -12.28 -17.05
N LYS A 108 -0.35 -11.42 -16.08
CA LYS A 108 -1.65 -11.38 -15.39
C LYS A 108 -2.70 -10.53 -16.11
N LYS A 109 -2.27 -9.50 -16.85
CA LYS A 109 -3.05 -8.55 -17.69
C LYS A 109 -4.00 -7.60 -16.96
N ASN A 110 -4.30 -7.80 -15.70
CA ASN A 110 -5.22 -6.96 -14.93
C ASN A 110 -4.58 -6.55 -13.60
N CYS A 111 -3.41 -5.93 -13.66
CA CYS A 111 -2.70 -5.47 -12.48
C CYS A 111 -3.01 -4.02 -12.14
N ILE A 112 -2.93 -3.69 -10.86
CA ILE A 112 -2.86 -2.33 -10.33
C ILE A 112 -1.62 -2.26 -9.44
N TYR A 113 -0.79 -1.24 -9.66
CA TYR A 113 0.43 -1.00 -8.89
C TYR A 113 0.18 0.04 -7.79
N VAL A 114 0.55 -0.29 -6.57
CA VAL A 114 0.41 0.58 -5.39
C VAL A 114 1.74 0.68 -4.67
N SER A 115 2.37 1.85 -4.74
CA SER A 115 3.62 2.15 -4.04
C SER A 115 3.33 2.83 -2.71
N ILE A 116 3.84 2.27 -1.63
CA ILE A 116 3.64 2.75 -0.25
C ILE A 116 4.86 3.49 0.22
N HIS A 117 4.67 4.75 0.60
CA HIS A 117 5.68 5.69 1.07
C HIS A 117 5.20 6.47 2.30
N SER A 118 6.09 7.23 2.92
CA SER A 118 5.83 8.28 3.88
C SER A 118 6.67 9.50 3.52
N ASP A 119 6.07 10.69 3.63
CA ASP A 119 6.62 11.94 3.10
C ASP A 119 7.65 12.60 4.06
N ALA A 120 8.45 13.46 3.49
CA ALA A 120 9.40 14.30 4.21
C ALA A 120 9.45 15.72 3.64
N PHE A 121 9.54 16.70 4.51
CA PHE A 121 9.70 18.08 4.09
C PHE A 121 10.67 18.82 5.03
N SER A 122 11.27 19.91 4.54
CA SER A 122 12.21 20.71 5.33
C SER A 122 11.56 21.39 6.54
N SER A 123 10.26 21.75 6.43
CA SER A 123 9.49 22.28 7.55
C SER A 123 8.89 21.14 8.39
N PRO A 124 9.17 21.09 9.71
CA PRO A 124 8.58 20.10 10.60
C PRO A 124 7.07 20.31 10.84
N GLN A 125 6.47 21.37 10.32
CA GLN A 125 5.03 21.64 10.35
C GLN A 125 4.30 20.99 9.18
N ALA A 126 5.00 20.53 8.12
CA ALA A 126 4.38 19.78 7.04
C ALA A 126 3.74 18.52 7.61
N ASN A 127 2.49 18.25 7.20
CA ASN A 127 1.70 17.17 7.76
C ASN A 127 0.67 16.68 6.74
N GLY A 128 0.09 15.51 7.00
CA GLY A 128 -1.00 14.95 6.24
C GLY A 128 -0.56 13.87 5.26
N TYR A 129 -1.46 13.52 4.35
CA TYR A 129 -1.28 12.47 3.37
C TYR A 129 -1.60 12.93 1.96
N SER A 130 -1.06 12.27 0.96
CA SER A 130 -1.34 12.53 -0.46
C SER A 130 -1.23 11.26 -1.28
N ILE A 131 -1.87 11.26 -2.45
CA ILE A 131 -1.70 10.23 -3.47
C ILE A 131 -1.22 10.91 -4.75
N TYR A 132 -0.32 10.23 -5.43
CA TYR A 132 0.24 10.69 -6.70
C TYR A 132 -0.10 9.72 -7.81
N THR A 133 -0.42 10.28 -8.99
CA THR A 133 -0.55 9.58 -10.27
C THR A 133 0.48 10.11 -11.28
N SER A 134 0.53 9.52 -12.47
CA SER A 134 1.28 10.07 -13.59
C SER A 134 0.50 11.22 -14.23
N VAL A 135 1.21 12.19 -14.79
CA VAL A 135 0.63 13.38 -15.44
C VAL A 135 -0.37 13.01 -16.53
N GLY A 136 -1.52 13.69 -16.54
CA GLY A 136 -2.61 13.58 -17.52
C GLY A 136 -3.68 12.57 -17.10
N ASN A 137 -4.88 12.72 -17.63
CA ASN A 137 -6.01 11.86 -17.29
C ASN A 137 -5.75 10.40 -17.69
N THR A 138 -5.64 9.54 -16.71
CA THR A 138 -5.24 8.13 -16.85
C THR A 138 -6.19 7.19 -16.09
N ALA A 139 -6.04 5.89 -16.28
CA ALA A 139 -6.77 4.90 -15.49
C ALA A 139 -6.31 4.85 -14.01
N SER A 140 -5.22 5.55 -13.66
CA SER A 140 -4.73 5.63 -12.28
C SER A 140 -5.58 6.56 -11.42
N ASP A 141 -6.21 7.58 -12.01
CA ASP A 141 -7.00 8.60 -11.29
C ASP A 141 -8.20 7.95 -10.59
N ALA A 142 -8.90 7.03 -11.26
CA ALA A 142 -9.99 6.27 -10.62
C ALA A 142 -9.50 5.37 -9.46
N VAL A 143 -8.25 4.90 -9.52
CA VAL A 143 -7.63 4.16 -8.40
C VAL A 143 -7.30 5.13 -7.27
N ALA A 144 -6.69 6.27 -7.57
CA ALA A 144 -6.35 7.31 -6.60
C ALA A 144 -7.60 7.81 -5.87
N GLU A 145 -8.68 8.13 -6.59
CA GLU A 145 -9.97 8.56 -6.02
C GLU A 145 -10.52 7.55 -5.00
N ALA A 146 -10.54 6.25 -5.36
CA ALA A 146 -11.02 5.20 -4.46
C ALA A 146 -10.19 5.10 -3.16
N PHE A 147 -8.88 5.34 -3.25
CA PHE A 147 -8.00 5.34 -2.08
C PHE A 147 -8.13 6.64 -1.28
N LEU A 148 -8.23 7.80 -1.93
CA LEU A 148 -8.44 9.10 -1.26
C LEU A 148 -9.74 9.11 -0.46
N ASP A 149 -10.84 8.62 -1.03
CA ASP A 149 -12.12 8.53 -0.32
C ASP A 149 -12.02 7.70 0.95
N THR A 150 -11.33 6.58 0.90
CA THR A 150 -11.13 5.74 2.08
C THR A 150 -10.21 6.42 3.10
N MET A 151 -9.16 7.10 2.65
CA MET A 151 -8.25 7.84 3.53
C MET A 151 -8.98 8.99 4.25
N LYS A 152 -9.86 9.71 3.58
CA LYS A 152 -10.71 10.74 4.20
C LYS A 152 -11.61 10.16 5.32
N GLU A 153 -12.16 8.96 5.11
CA GLU A 153 -12.98 8.28 6.11
C GLU A 153 -12.16 7.80 7.32
N TYR A 154 -10.95 7.27 7.07
CA TYR A 154 -10.09 6.74 8.12
C TYR A 154 -9.37 7.84 8.91
N PHE A 155 -9.03 8.95 8.25
CA PHE A 155 -8.20 10.02 8.80
C PHE A 155 -8.85 11.40 8.66
N PRO A 156 -10.11 11.59 9.13
CA PRO A 156 -10.87 12.83 8.93
C PRO A 156 -10.23 14.05 9.61
N ASP A 157 -9.45 13.83 10.66
CA ASP A 157 -8.78 14.89 11.43
C ASP A 157 -7.37 15.22 10.90
N HIS A 158 -6.94 14.54 9.83
CA HIS A 158 -5.64 14.75 9.21
C HIS A 158 -5.78 15.50 7.87
N THR A 159 -4.75 16.23 7.50
CA THR A 159 -4.74 17.05 6.29
C THR A 159 -4.62 16.17 5.03
N LEU A 160 -5.60 16.24 4.14
CA LEU A 160 -5.42 15.80 2.76
C LEU A 160 -4.63 16.86 2.00
N ARG A 161 -3.51 16.48 1.42
CA ARG A 161 -2.68 17.34 0.56
C ARG A 161 -3.01 17.02 -0.90
N HIS A 162 -3.94 17.74 -1.44
CA HIS A 162 -4.51 17.54 -2.79
C HIS A 162 -4.04 18.62 -3.78
N ASP A 163 -4.27 18.36 -5.07
CA ASP A 163 -4.16 19.34 -6.15
C ASP A 163 -5.42 19.23 -7.02
N ASN A 164 -6.20 20.30 -7.12
CA ASN A 164 -7.45 20.32 -7.92
C ASN A 164 -7.25 21.05 -9.24
N SER A 165 -6.01 21.24 -9.69
CA SER A 165 -5.73 22.08 -10.87
C SER A 165 -6.20 21.44 -12.20
N ASP A 166 -6.37 20.13 -12.23
CA ASP A 166 -6.80 19.34 -13.39
C ASP A 166 -8.20 18.70 -13.26
N GLY A 167 -8.82 18.82 -12.07
CA GLY A 167 -10.22 18.46 -11.84
C GLY A 167 -10.45 17.28 -10.90
N ASP A 168 -9.40 16.70 -10.33
CA ASP A 168 -9.46 15.69 -9.27
C ASP A 168 -8.61 16.08 -8.06
N GLU A 169 -8.46 15.19 -7.07
CA GLU A 169 -7.80 15.51 -5.80
C GLU A 169 -6.41 14.86 -5.66
N ASP A 170 -6.03 13.97 -6.54
CA ASP A 170 -4.68 13.41 -6.51
C ASP A 170 -3.65 14.41 -7.05
N LYS A 171 -2.40 14.12 -6.83
CA LYS A 171 -1.30 14.98 -7.27
C LYS A 171 -0.57 14.32 -8.43
N GLU A 172 -0.31 15.08 -9.46
CA GLU A 172 0.46 14.58 -10.57
C GLU A 172 1.97 14.72 -10.36
N ALA A 173 2.72 13.67 -10.68
CA ALA A 173 4.17 13.71 -10.59
C ALA A 173 4.86 12.83 -11.66
N HIS A 174 6.04 13.28 -12.08
CA HIS A 174 6.92 12.51 -12.98
C HIS A 174 7.74 11.45 -12.23
N PHE A 175 7.15 10.79 -11.21
CA PHE A 175 7.84 9.72 -10.52
C PHE A 175 8.08 8.54 -11.43
N TYR A 176 9.30 7.98 -11.37
CA TYR A 176 9.73 6.93 -12.29
C TYR A 176 8.77 5.73 -12.30
N VAL A 177 8.36 5.27 -11.13
CA VAL A 177 7.45 4.13 -10.98
C VAL A 177 6.06 4.41 -11.54
N LEU A 178 5.55 5.64 -11.46
CA LEU A 178 4.26 6.02 -12.03
C LEU A 178 4.36 6.14 -13.57
N LYS A 179 5.41 6.78 -14.06
CA LYS A 179 5.58 7.07 -15.48
C LYS A 179 5.85 5.84 -16.35
N TYR A 180 6.60 4.86 -15.83
CA TYR A 180 7.09 3.72 -16.63
C TYR A 180 6.42 2.38 -16.30
N THR A 181 5.50 2.34 -15.34
CA THR A 181 4.66 1.18 -15.09
C THR A 181 3.53 1.10 -16.11
N SER A 182 3.29 -0.07 -16.68
CA SER A 182 2.35 -0.28 -17.80
C SER A 182 0.90 -0.51 -17.35
N CYS A 183 0.64 -0.74 -16.08
CA CYS A 183 -0.70 -0.83 -15.51
C CYS A 183 -1.04 0.46 -14.75
N PRO A 184 -2.31 0.68 -14.37
CA PRO A 184 -2.67 1.77 -13.46
C PRO A 184 -1.77 1.75 -12.23
N ALA A 185 -1.21 2.90 -11.86
CA ALA A 185 -0.18 3.03 -10.84
C ALA A 185 -0.41 4.25 -9.96
N ILE A 186 -0.42 4.05 -8.65
CA ILE A 186 -0.48 5.12 -7.65
C ILE A 186 0.70 5.03 -6.70
N LEU A 187 1.09 6.18 -6.14
CA LEU A 187 2.06 6.29 -5.05
C LEU A 187 1.39 7.04 -3.90
N ILE A 188 1.39 6.42 -2.73
CA ILE A 188 0.73 6.96 -1.54
C ILE A 188 1.80 7.44 -0.56
N GLU A 189 1.72 8.70 -0.17
CA GLU A 189 2.51 9.29 0.89
C GLU A 189 1.69 9.32 2.18
N ASN A 190 2.00 8.37 3.07
CA ASN A 190 1.33 8.21 4.35
C ASN A 190 2.00 9.06 5.41
N PHE A 191 1.57 10.31 5.56
CA PHE A 191 2.03 11.25 6.59
C PHE A 191 3.53 11.64 6.46
N PHE A 192 3.96 12.59 7.29
CA PHE A 192 5.32 13.14 7.25
C PHE A 192 6.17 12.63 8.41
N TYR A 193 7.17 11.80 8.13
CA TYR A 193 8.09 11.35 9.17
C TYR A 193 9.03 12.46 9.69
N THR A 194 9.08 13.61 9.02
CA THR A 194 9.80 14.81 9.51
C THR A 194 8.96 15.67 10.45
N ASN A 195 7.64 15.41 10.55
CA ASN A 195 6.76 16.03 11.54
C ASN A 195 6.79 15.20 12.82
N PRO A 196 7.16 15.76 14.00
CA PRO A 196 7.29 14.98 15.23
C PRO A 196 6.02 14.21 15.63
N ARG A 197 4.84 14.84 15.48
CA ARG A 197 3.55 14.20 15.84
C ARG A 197 3.21 13.03 14.93
N GLU A 198 3.40 13.22 13.63
CA GLU A 198 3.10 12.16 12.65
C GLU A 198 4.17 11.06 12.66
N CYS A 199 5.43 11.41 12.94
CA CYS A 199 6.50 10.43 13.15
C CYS A 199 6.21 9.50 14.34
N GLU A 200 5.71 10.04 15.45
CA GLU A 200 5.30 9.25 16.61
C GLU A 200 4.16 8.28 16.26
N LEU A 201 3.16 8.74 15.49
CA LEU A 201 2.10 7.89 14.96
C LEU A 201 2.65 6.82 14.01
N LEU A 202 3.55 7.17 13.09
CA LEU A 202 4.15 6.22 12.15
C LEU A 202 5.00 5.14 12.84
N LEU A 203 5.50 5.39 14.05
CA LEU A 203 6.20 4.41 14.87
C LEU A 203 5.25 3.49 15.65
N ASP A 204 3.98 3.85 15.79
CA ASP A 204 2.98 3.05 16.47
C ASP A 204 2.45 1.93 15.55
N ASN A 205 2.62 0.68 15.97
CA ASN A 205 2.13 -0.48 15.24
C ASN A 205 0.61 -0.45 15.00
N ALA A 206 -0.19 0.05 15.95
CA ALA A 206 -1.63 0.14 15.77
C ALA A 206 -2.03 1.17 14.71
N PHE A 207 -1.24 2.25 14.58
CA PHE A 207 -1.45 3.22 13.53
C PHE A 207 -1.02 2.70 12.15
N GLN A 208 0.08 1.95 12.07
CA GLN A 208 0.49 1.25 10.84
C GLN A 208 -0.57 0.22 10.39
N ASP A 209 -1.15 -0.53 11.33
CA ASP A 209 -2.27 -1.45 11.06
C ASP A 209 -3.51 -0.71 10.57
N ARG A 210 -3.79 0.48 11.11
CA ARG A 210 -4.88 1.36 10.65
C ARG A 210 -4.65 1.85 9.22
N ILE A 211 -3.42 2.25 8.86
CA ILE A 211 -3.04 2.61 7.49
C ILE A 211 -3.25 1.42 6.56
N ALA A 212 -2.74 0.25 6.91
CA ALA A 212 -2.92 -0.96 6.10
C ALA A 212 -4.41 -1.32 5.92
N SER A 213 -5.22 -1.20 6.97
CA SER A 213 -6.67 -1.46 6.93
C SER A 213 -7.40 -0.46 6.04
N CYS A 214 -7.01 0.81 6.07
CA CYS A 214 -7.51 1.86 5.20
C CYS A 214 -7.29 1.48 3.73
N HIS A 215 -6.06 1.17 3.35
CA HIS A 215 -5.74 0.78 1.98
C HIS A 215 -6.42 -0.53 1.56
N MET A 216 -6.58 -1.45 2.48
CA MET A 216 -7.34 -2.68 2.23
C MET A 216 -8.83 -2.43 1.99
N ASP A 217 -9.43 -1.44 2.63
CA ASP A 217 -10.83 -1.08 2.36
C ASP A 217 -10.99 -0.43 0.98
N SER A 218 -10.00 0.35 0.51
CA SER A 218 -9.94 0.82 -0.88
C SER A 218 -9.88 -0.34 -1.87
N ILE A 219 -8.98 -1.30 -1.64
CA ILE A 219 -8.85 -2.52 -2.46
C ILE A 219 -10.19 -3.28 -2.50
N LYS A 220 -10.84 -3.50 -1.37
CA LYS A 220 -12.14 -4.19 -1.30
C LYS A 220 -13.25 -3.46 -2.06
N ARG A 221 -13.26 -2.13 -2.07
CA ARG A 221 -14.22 -1.33 -2.85
C ARG A 221 -14.03 -1.55 -4.33
N MET A 222 -12.81 -1.58 -4.80
CA MET A 222 -12.48 -1.81 -6.21
C MET A 222 -12.71 -3.26 -6.65
N GLU A 223 -12.62 -4.24 -5.75
CA GLU A 223 -12.90 -5.65 -6.00
C GLU A 223 -14.41 -5.98 -6.12
N ARG A 224 -15.30 -5.06 -5.73
CA ARG A 224 -16.76 -5.22 -5.89
C ARG A 224 -17.19 -5.01 -7.34
#